data_83fff7853480445244b758c46bae5cc6
#
_entry.id   83fff7853480445244b758c46bae5cc6
#
_cell.length_a   1.000
_cell.length_b   1.000
_cell.length_c   1.000
_cell.angle_alpha   90.00
_cell.angle_beta   90.00
_cell.angle_gamma   90.00
#
_symmetry.space_group_name_H-M   'P 1'
#
loop_
_entity.id
_entity.type
_entity.pdbx_description
1 polymer ?
#
loop_
_entity_poly.entity_id
_entity_poly.type
_entity_poly.pdbx_seq_one_letter_code
_entity_poly.pdbx_strand_id
1 'polypeptide(L)'
;MEKKLKKLEDKINYNFKKIDILISALSHKSFDPINNYEKLEFLGDRVLGIIISKKLLELYPNEKVGILDKKFASLVNKNKCYEIGKSLELDKYAIVGNNKKKTKVENKIISDCCEALI
;
A
#
# COMPACT_ATOMS: atom_id res chain seq x y z
N MET A 1 -20.17 -0.26 -4.30
CA MET A 1 -18.86 0.18 -3.80
C MET A 1 -18.66 -0.14 -2.31
N GLU A 2 -19.62 0.16 -1.47
CA GLU A 2 -19.49 -0.10 -0.02
C GLU A 2 -19.28 -1.58 0.32
N LYS A 3 -20.02 -2.47 -0.31
CA LYS A 3 -19.85 -3.92 -0.11
C LYS A 3 -18.48 -4.41 -0.53
N LYS A 4 -17.95 -3.84 -1.61
CA LYS A 4 -16.63 -4.19 -2.14
C LYS A 4 -15.55 -3.73 -1.18
N LEU A 5 -15.65 -2.49 -0.66
CA LEU A 5 -14.70 -1.95 0.29
C LEU A 5 -14.74 -2.69 1.62
N LYS A 6 -15.94 -3.14 2.04
CA LYS A 6 -16.08 -3.95 3.25
C LYS A 6 -15.31 -5.28 3.12
N LYS A 7 -15.34 -5.90 1.95
CA LYS A 7 -14.55 -7.11 1.70
C LYS A 7 -13.05 -6.86 1.85
N LEU A 8 -12.58 -5.71 1.38
CA LEU A 8 -11.18 -5.34 1.53
C LEU A 8 -10.84 -5.12 3.00
N GLU A 9 -11.69 -4.37 3.73
CA GLU A 9 -11.50 -4.15 5.16
C GLU A 9 -11.41 -5.47 5.92
N ASP A 10 -12.23 -6.44 5.57
CA ASP A 10 -12.22 -7.77 6.19
C ASP A 10 -10.89 -8.50 5.90
N LYS A 11 -10.37 -8.37 4.68
CA LYS A 11 -9.08 -8.98 4.30
C LYS A 11 -7.91 -8.41 5.09
N ILE A 12 -7.89 -7.11 5.30
CA ILE A 12 -6.80 -6.43 6.02
C ILE A 12 -7.05 -6.36 7.53
N ASN A 13 -8.21 -6.85 7.96
CA ASN A 13 -8.63 -6.86 9.36
C ASN A 13 -8.61 -5.47 10.00
N TYR A 14 -9.11 -4.48 9.27
CA TYR A 14 -9.16 -3.09 9.74
C TYR A 14 -10.36 -2.38 9.15
N ASN A 15 -11.12 -1.68 9.99
CA ASN A 15 -12.28 -0.89 9.58
C ASN A 15 -11.93 0.60 9.65
N PHE A 16 -12.03 1.27 8.51
CA PHE A 16 -11.70 2.69 8.42
C PHE A 16 -12.79 3.53 9.07
N LYS A 17 -12.40 4.44 9.97
CA LYS A 17 -13.31 5.38 10.59
C LYS A 17 -13.85 6.39 9.59
N LYS A 18 -13.01 6.79 8.62
CA LYS A 18 -13.39 7.70 7.54
C LYS A 18 -13.17 6.97 6.21
N ILE A 19 -14.27 6.53 5.62
CA ILE A 19 -14.22 5.78 4.35
C ILE A 19 -13.58 6.59 3.22
N ASP A 20 -13.65 7.92 3.29
CA ASP A 20 -13.03 8.80 2.30
C ASP A 20 -11.52 8.58 2.20
N ILE A 21 -10.88 8.27 3.34
CA ILE A 21 -9.44 8.00 3.36
C ILE A 21 -9.13 6.70 2.62
N LEU A 22 -9.95 5.67 2.84
CA LEU A 22 -9.78 4.39 2.13
C LEU A 22 -9.97 4.59 0.62
N ILE A 23 -11.01 5.33 0.23
CA ILE A 23 -11.27 5.61 -1.18
C ILE A 23 -10.09 6.36 -1.81
N SER A 24 -9.55 7.37 -1.12
CA SER A 24 -8.36 8.10 -1.60
C SER A 24 -7.15 7.18 -1.73
N ALA A 25 -6.95 6.28 -0.77
CA ALA A 25 -5.82 5.33 -0.79
C ALA A 25 -5.87 4.38 -1.98
N LEU A 26 -7.05 4.15 -2.54
CA LEU A 26 -7.25 3.27 -3.69
C LEU A 26 -7.38 4.03 -5.02
N SER A 27 -7.49 5.36 -4.97
CA SER A 27 -7.79 6.17 -6.15
C SER A 27 -6.53 6.63 -6.87
N HIS A 28 -6.42 6.27 -8.16
CA HIS A 28 -5.38 6.76 -9.04
C HIS A 28 -5.73 8.19 -9.50
N LYS A 29 -4.72 8.99 -9.81
CA LYS A 29 -4.91 10.38 -10.29
C LYS A 29 -5.76 10.48 -11.55
N SER A 30 -5.84 9.42 -12.34
CA SER A 30 -6.70 9.41 -13.53
C SER A 30 -8.18 9.41 -13.19
N PHE A 31 -8.53 8.94 -11.98
CA PHE A 31 -9.90 8.96 -11.47
C PHE A 31 -10.20 10.28 -10.75
N ASP A 32 -9.31 10.69 -9.85
CA ASP A 32 -9.45 11.93 -9.08
C ASP A 32 -8.09 12.64 -9.01
N PRO A 33 -7.92 13.77 -9.73
CA PRO A 33 -6.64 14.49 -9.76
C PRO A 33 -6.24 15.12 -8.42
N ILE A 34 -7.19 15.28 -7.50
CA ILE A 34 -6.95 15.95 -6.21
C ILE A 34 -6.91 14.95 -5.06
N ASN A 35 -7.97 14.16 -4.90
CA ASN A 35 -8.11 13.20 -3.80
C ASN A 35 -7.71 11.81 -4.29
N ASN A 36 -6.40 11.58 -4.37
CA ASN A 36 -5.84 10.32 -4.84
C ASN A 36 -4.81 9.79 -3.85
N TYR A 37 -4.18 8.67 -4.19
CA TYR A 37 -3.31 7.95 -3.27
C TYR A 37 -1.90 8.55 -3.10
N GLU A 38 -1.52 9.54 -3.90
CA GLU A 38 -0.12 10.00 -3.95
C GLU A 38 0.43 10.44 -2.58
N LYS A 39 -0.32 11.28 -1.85
CA LYS A 39 0.12 11.74 -0.53
C LYS A 39 0.10 10.63 0.51
N LEU A 40 -0.88 9.75 0.44
CA LEU A 40 -0.97 8.61 1.36
C LEU A 40 0.13 7.59 1.09
N GLU A 41 0.48 7.37 -0.17
CA GLU A 41 1.61 6.55 -0.56
C GLU A 41 2.92 7.11 0.00
N PHE A 42 3.11 8.43 -0.15
CA PHE A 42 4.29 9.11 0.39
C PHE A 42 4.43 8.88 1.89
N LEU A 43 3.35 9.10 2.64
CA LEU A 43 3.35 8.89 4.09
C LEU A 43 3.49 7.40 4.43
N GLY A 44 2.76 6.54 3.73
CA GLY A 44 2.78 5.10 3.97
C GLY A 44 4.17 4.49 3.80
N ASP A 45 4.93 4.95 2.82
CA ASP A 45 6.30 4.51 2.61
C ASP A 45 7.17 4.81 3.86
N ARG A 46 7.05 6.01 4.44
CA ARG A 46 7.80 6.40 5.64
C ARG A 46 7.34 5.63 6.87
N VAL A 47 6.04 5.45 7.03
CA VAL A 47 5.47 4.68 8.14
C VAL A 47 5.94 3.24 8.07
N LEU A 48 5.90 2.64 6.90
CA LEU A 48 6.38 1.27 6.68
C LEU A 48 7.86 1.16 7.07
N GLY A 49 8.67 2.14 6.66
CA GLY A 49 10.09 2.18 7.00
C GLY A 49 10.32 2.18 8.51
N ILE A 50 9.57 2.99 9.24
CA ILE A 50 9.68 3.08 10.72
C ILE A 50 9.26 1.75 11.37
N ILE A 51 8.13 1.20 10.95
CA ILE A 51 7.60 -0.04 11.53
C ILE A 51 8.58 -1.20 11.32
N ILE A 52 9.09 -1.36 10.11
CA ILE A 52 10.02 -2.45 9.79
C ILE A 52 11.35 -2.24 10.51
N SER A 53 11.87 -1.01 10.55
CA SER A 53 13.11 -0.71 11.26
C SER A 53 13.00 -1.06 12.74
N LYS A 54 11.91 -0.66 13.37
CA LYS A 54 11.66 -0.97 14.79
C LYS A 54 11.60 -2.48 15.01
N LYS A 55 10.90 -3.20 14.14
CA LYS A 55 10.75 -4.65 14.23
C LYS A 55 12.09 -5.37 14.07
N LEU A 56 12.93 -4.89 13.15
CA LEU A 56 14.26 -5.47 12.94
C LEU A 56 15.15 -5.28 14.17
N LEU A 57 15.08 -4.11 14.82
CA LEU A 57 15.84 -3.89 16.06
C LEU A 57 15.36 -4.80 17.19
N GLU A 58 14.06 -5.05 17.27
CA GLU A 58 13.48 -5.96 18.28
C GLU A 58 13.90 -7.41 18.03
N LEU A 59 13.90 -7.84 16.78
CA LEU A 59 14.23 -9.22 16.42
C LEU A 59 15.73 -9.51 16.41
N TYR A 60 16.53 -8.51 16.04
CA TYR A 60 17.99 -8.66 15.88
C TYR A 60 18.75 -7.56 16.61
N PRO A 61 18.63 -7.49 17.95
CA PRO A 61 19.20 -6.38 18.73
C PRO A 61 20.72 -6.29 18.69
N ASN A 62 21.39 -7.40 18.41
CA ASN A 62 22.85 -7.47 18.38
C ASN A 62 23.44 -7.49 16.98
N GLU A 63 22.60 -7.26 15.95
CA GLU A 63 23.05 -7.31 14.56
C GLU A 63 23.70 -5.99 14.15
N LYS A 64 24.65 -6.08 13.21
CA LYS A 64 25.34 -4.90 12.67
C LYS A 64 24.41 -4.11 11.75
N VAL A 65 24.61 -2.77 11.72
CA VAL A 65 23.80 -1.85 10.90
C VAL A 65 23.77 -2.26 9.43
N GLY A 66 24.92 -2.66 8.85
CA GLY A 66 24.99 -3.09 7.46
C GLY A 66 24.09 -4.28 7.14
N ILE A 67 23.97 -5.22 8.09
CA ILE A 67 23.10 -6.39 7.95
C ILE A 67 21.63 -5.96 8.11
N LEU A 68 21.35 -5.07 9.08
CA LEU A 68 20.01 -4.52 9.26
C LEU A 68 19.53 -3.79 8.01
N ASP A 69 20.41 -3.00 7.38
CA ASP A 69 20.08 -2.29 6.13
C ASP A 69 19.71 -3.26 5.01
N LYS A 70 20.44 -4.36 4.88
CA LYS A 70 20.15 -5.38 3.85
C LYS A 70 18.80 -6.05 4.12
N LYS A 71 18.50 -6.38 5.37
CA LYS A 71 17.22 -6.97 5.75
C LYS A 71 16.07 -5.98 5.48
N PHE A 72 16.29 -4.72 5.82
CA PHE A 72 15.33 -3.65 5.57
C PHE A 72 15.03 -3.52 4.07
N ALA A 73 16.08 -3.44 3.24
CA ALA A 73 15.92 -3.28 1.79
C ALA A 73 15.18 -4.47 1.16
N SER A 74 15.33 -5.68 1.70
CA SER A 74 14.64 -6.87 1.20
C SER A 74 13.15 -6.86 1.54
N LEU A 75 12.73 -6.09 2.57
CA LEU A 75 11.35 -6.04 3.04
C LEU A 75 10.64 -4.76 2.60
N VAL A 76 11.37 -3.65 2.47
CA VAL A 76 10.81 -2.34 2.13
C VAL A 76 11.26 -1.97 0.72
N ASN A 77 10.52 -2.44 -0.28
CA ASN A 77 10.77 -2.13 -1.68
C ASN A 77 9.48 -2.28 -2.48
N LYS A 78 9.47 -1.74 -3.69
CA LYS A 78 8.28 -1.74 -4.56
C LYS A 78 7.82 -3.15 -4.93
N ASN A 79 8.74 -4.07 -5.16
CA ASN A 79 8.41 -5.46 -5.49
C ASN A 79 7.66 -6.14 -4.34
N LYS A 80 8.11 -5.93 -3.11
CA LYS A 80 7.45 -6.52 -1.93
C LYS A 80 6.07 -5.93 -1.74
N CYS A 81 5.92 -4.62 -1.89
CA CYS A 81 4.61 -3.95 -1.84
C CYS A 81 3.69 -4.46 -2.96
N TYR A 82 4.24 -4.69 -4.15
CA TYR A 82 3.46 -5.28 -5.24
C TYR A 82 2.99 -6.70 -4.89
N GLU A 83 3.87 -7.55 -4.37
CA GLU A 83 3.53 -8.92 -3.99
C GLU A 83 2.41 -8.95 -2.95
N ILE A 84 2.52 -8.10 -1.93
CA ILE A 84 1.49 -7.99 -0.88
C ILE A 84 0.19 -7.45 -1.46
N GLY A 85 0.28 -6.40 -2.27
CA GLY A 85 -0.89 -5.82 -2.94
C GLY A 85 -1.59 -6.84 -3.82
N LYS A 86 -0.83 -7.66 -4.53
CA LYS A 86 -1.38 -8.72 -5.37
C LYS A 86 -2.07 -9.80 -4.54
N SER A 87 -1.49 -10.18 -3.41
CA SER A 87 -2.09 -11.17 -2.51
C SER A 87 -3.39 -10.66 -1.89
N LEU A 88 -3.52 -9.34 -1.70
CA LEU A 88 -4.74 -8.69 -1.23
C LEU A 88 -5.73 -8.42 -2.38
N GLU A 89 -5.35 -8.73 -3.60
CA GLU A 89 -6.15 -8.50 -4.80
C GLU A 89 -6.46 -7.01 -5.01
N LEU A 90 -5.51 -6.13 -4.70
CA LEU A 90 -5.71 -4.68 -4.81
C LEU A 90 -6.00 -4.21 -6.24
N ASP A 91 -5.60 -4.99 -7.24
CA ASP A 91 -5.95 -4.74 -8.64
C ASP A 91 -7.48 -4.69 -8.84
N LYS A 92 -8.23 -5.43 -8.02
CA LYS A 92 -9.69 -5.45 -8.08
C LYS A 92 -10.32 -4.25 -7.36
N TYR A 93 -9.59 -3.63 -6.44
CA TYR A 93 -10.11 -2.53 -5.62
C TYR A 93 -9.61 -1.16 -6.08
N ALA A 94 -8.51 -1.10 -6.81
CA ALA A 94 -7.95 0.15 -7.31
C ALA A 94 -8.97 0.88 -8.19
N ILE A 95 -9.12 2.18 -7.94
CA ILE A 95 -10.07 3.02 -8.67
C ILE A 95 -9.29 3.84 -9.69
N VAL A 96 -9.55 3.58 -10.96
CA VAL A 96 -8.87 4.24 -12.08
C VAL A 96 -9.88 4.92 -12.99
N GLY A 97 -9.41 5.90 -13.78
CA GLY A 97 -10.25 6.62 -14.70
C GLY A 97 -10.72 5.75 -15.88
N ASN A 98 -11.73 6.23 -16.58
CA ASN A 98 -12.37 5.48 -17.67
C ASN A 98 -11.39 5.01 -18.74
N ASN A 99 -10.38 5.81 -19.04
CA ASN A 99 -9.36 5.46 -20.05
C ASN A 99 -8.47 4.29 -19.58
N LYS A 100 -8.41 4.06 -18.28
CA LYS A 100 -7.61 2.97 -17.69
C LYS A 100 -8.41 1.71 -17.41
N LYS A 101 -9.74 1.77 -17.39
CA LYS A 101 -10.61 0.64 -17.08
C LYS A 101 -10.49 -0.51 -18.09
N LYS A 102 -10.15 -0.18 -19.33
CA LYS A 102 -10.01 -1.17 -20.40
C LYS A 102 -8.64 -1.82 -20.41
N THR A 103 -7.71 -1.31 -19.62
CA THR A 103 -6.36 -1.84 -19.53
C THR A 103 -6.17 -2.50 -18.17
N LYS A 104 -5.26 -3.47 -18.13
CA LYS A 104 -4.86 -4.12 -16.90
C LYS A 104 -4.28 -3.07 -15.94
N VAL A 105 -4.66 -3.12 -14.68
CA VAL A 105 -4.10 -2.24 -13.66
C VAL A 105 -2.59 -2.46 -13.58
N GLU A 106 -1.82 -1.41 -13.75
CA GLU A 106 -0.36 -1.48 -13.75
C GLU A 106 0.18 -1.93 -12.39
N ASN A 107 1.29 -2.67 -12.42
CA ASN A 107 1.95 -3.14 -11.20
C ASN A 107 2.31 -2.00 -10.25
N LYS A 108 2.70 -0.85 -10.82
CA LYS A 108 3.00 0.34 -10.05
C LYS A 108 1.80 0.81 -9.22
N ILE A 109 0.60 0.77 -9.80
CA ILE A 109 -0.63 1.20 -9.12
C ILE A 109 -0.92 0.26 -7.94
N ILE A 110 -0.74 -1.05 -8.12
CA ILE A 110 -0.94 -2.03 -7.05
C ILE A 110 0.02 -1.76 -5.89
N SER A 111 1.30 -1.55 -6.20
CA SER A 111 2.33 -1.25 -5.22
C SER A 111 2.03 0.06 -4.46
N ASP A 112 1.65 1.11 -5.21
CA ASP A 112 1.34 2.42 -4.63
C ASP A 112 0.12 2.37 -3.72
N CYS A 113 -0.94 1.65 -4.13
CA CYS A 113 -2.12 1.44 -3.29
C CYS A 113 -1.77 0.70 -2.00
N CYS A 114 -0.89 -0.30 -2.10
CA CYS A 114 -0.44 -1.05 -0.91
C CYS A 114 0.23 -0.11 0.09
N GLU A 115 1.14 0.74 -0.37
CA GLU A 115 1.79 1.73 0.50
C GLU A 115 0.80 2.74 1.06
N ALA A 116 -0.16 3.19 0.25
CA ALA A 116 -1.15 4.17 0.67
C ALA A 116 -2.10 3.62 1.75
N LEU A 117 -2.33 2.31 1.76
CA LEU A 117 -3.18 1.67 2.77
C LEU A 117 -2.52 1.59 4.16
N ILE A 118 -1.21 1.70 4.20
CA ILE A 118 -0.47 1.68 5.47
C ILE A 118 -0.70 2.99 6.21
#